data_6016c03efe27a5cc0b1f7678aa9d11c4
#
_entry.id   6016c03efe27a5cc0b1f7678aa9d11c4
#
_cell.length_a   1.000
_cell.length_b   1.000
_cell.length_c   1.000
_cell.angle_alpha   90.00
_cell.angle_beta   90.00
_cell.angle_gamma   90.00
#
_symmetry.space_group_name_H-M   'P 1'
#
loop_
_entity.id
_entity.type
_entity.pdbx_description
1 polymer ?
#
loop_
_entity_poly.entity_id
_entity_poly.type
_entity_poly.pdbx_seq_one_letter_code
_entity_poly.pdbx_strand_id
1 'polypeptide(L)'
;MGQRFWVSSIVAAVLFCLLGFVVHETILHNDYAQVPSLFRAPEEALRRMPIMFVAYLLMGFASTWIYRQGITAGASWLLQGTRFGLSVALVSAVPMYLIYYAVQPLPATLVVKQIVLQTIAIIIVGIVIAWINRRSSIPTV
;
A
#
# COMPACT_ATOMS: atom_id res chain seq x y z
N MET A 1 -18.79 -3.98 13.34
CA MET A 1 -17.33 -4.05 13.11
C MET A 1 -16.63 -3.92 14.45
N GLY A 2 -15.71 -4.86 14.81
CA GLY A 2 -15.06 -4.84 16.13
C GLY A 2 -13.88 -3.88 16.19
N GLN A 3 -13.39 -3.59 17.41
CA GLN A 3 -12.23 -2.71 17.65
C GLN A 3 -11.00 -3.04 16.79
N ARG A 4 -10.70 -4.33 16.58
CA ARG A 4 -9.57 -4.75 15.72
C ARG A 4 -9.68 -4.28 14.27
N PHE A 5 -10.90 -4.16 13.74
CA PHE A 5 -11.11 -3.63 12.39
C PHE A 5 -10.65 -2.17 12.30
N TRP A 6 -11.10 -1.32 13.20
CA TRP A 6 -10.78 0.10 13.21
C TRP A 6 -9.29 0.34 13.44
N VAL A 7 -8.70 -0.36 14.42
CA VAL A 7 -7.24 -0.27 14.67
C VAL A 7 -6.45 -0.70 13.44
N SER A 8 -6.80 -1.83 12.84
CA SER A 8 -6.13 -2.34 11.65
C SER A 8 -6.25 -1.39 10.47
N SER A 9 -7.43 -0.80 10.25
CA SER A 9 -7.67 0.16 9.16
C SER A 9 -6.85 1.44 9.32
N ILE A 10 -6.80 2.01 10.52
CA ILE A 10 -6.02 3.22 10.80
C ILE A 10 -4.52 2.93 10.69
N VAL A 11 -4.05 1.83 11.29
CA VAL A 11 -2.63 1.44 11.20
C VAL A 11 -2.23 1.20 9.74
N ALA A 12 -3.07 0.52 8.96
CA ALA A 12 -2.82 0.31 7.54
C ALA A 12 -2.76 1.63 6.76
N ALA A 13 -3.68 2.57 7.02
CA ALA A 13 -3.67 3.89 6.37
C ALA A 13 -2.40 4.68 6.69
N VAL A 14 -1.98 4.69 7.96
CA VAL A 14 -0.73 5.33 8.38
C VAL A 14 0.48 4.68 7.72
N LEU A 15 0.51 3.35 7.65
CA LEU A 15 1.60 2.63 6.99
C LEU A 15 1.65 2.91 5.48
N PHE A 16 0.50 2.96 4.79
CA PHE A 16 0.47 3.35 3.38
C PHE A 16 1.04 4.76 3.19
N CYS A 17 0.69 5.70 4.06
CA CYS A 17 1.24 7.06 4.01
C CYS A 17 2.76 7.07 4.23
N LEU A 18 3.25 6.43 5.30
CA LEU A 18 4.68 6.42 5.65
C LEU A 18 5.53 5.69 4.61
N LEU A 19 5.10 4.51 4.17
CA LEU A 19 5.81 3.74 3.15
C LEU A 19 5.75 4.44 1.80
N GLY A 20 4.63 5.07 1.46
CA GLY A 20 4.50 5.92 0.28
C GLY A 20 5.51 7.07 0.32
N PHE A 21 5.61 7.78 1.45
CA PHE A 21 6.59 8.84 1.63
C PHE A 21 8.03 8.31 1.45
N VAL A 22 8.38 7.20 2.11
CA VAL A 22 9.73 6.61 1.98
C VAL A 22 10.03 6.23 0.54
N VAL A 23 9.10 5.59 -0.15
CA VAL A 23 9.30 5.16 -1.55
C VAL A 23 9.44 6.37 -2.47
N HIS A 24 8.51 7.31 -2.42
CA HIS A 24 8.41 8.37 -3.42
C HIS A 24 9.29 9.58 -3.10
N GLU A 25 9.35 10.01 -1.85
CA GLU A 25 10.09 11.22 -1.47
C GLU A 25 11.53 10.94 -1.05
N THR A 26 11.86 9.70 -0.67
CA THR A 26 13.22 9.37 -0.23
C THR A 26 13.96 8.54 -1.27
N ILE A 27 13.40 7.41 -1.70
CA ILE A 27 14.11 6.46 -2.57
C ILE A 27 14.07 6.94 -4.03
N LEU A 28 12.90 7.34 -4.53
CA LEU A 28 12.69 7.69 -5.92
C LEU A 28 12.81 9.21 -6.22
N HIS A 29 13.15 10.01 -5.22
CA HIS A 29 13.26 11.47 -5.36
C HIS A 29 14.12 11.89 -6.56
N ASN A 30 15.32 11.33 -6.68
CA ASN A 30 16.24 11.66 -7.76
C ASN A 30 15.76 11.17 -9.14
N ASP A 31 15.02 10.06 -9.17
CA ASP A 31 14.44 9.57 -10.42
C ASP A 31 13.32 10.51 -10.91
N TYR A 32 12.49 11.04 -9.98
CA TYR A 32 11.44 12.01 -10.31
C TYR A 32 12.00 13.37 -10.76
N ALA A 33 13.14 13.79 -10.22
CA ALA A 33 13.82 15.01 -10.65
C ALA A 33 14.21 15.00 -12.15
N GLN A 34 14.29 13.83 -12.78
CA GLN A 34 14.59 13.69 -14.21
C GLN A 34 13.36 13.89 -15.10
N VAL A 35 12.15 13.87 -14.55
CA VAL A 35 10.88 14.01 -15.31
C VAL A 35 9.96 15.07 -14.68
N PRO A 36 10.46 16.29 -14.41
CA PRO A 36 9.72 17.31 -13.64
C PRO A 36 8.43 17.75 -14.35
N SER A 37 8.39 17.68 -15.67
CA SER A 37 7.23 18.07 -16.48
C SER A 37 5.98 17.19 -16.24
N LEU A 38 6.14 16.01 -15.64
CA LEU A 38 5.03 15.12 -15.33
C LEU A 38 4.39 15.42 -13.98
N PHE A 39 4.98 16.31 -13.18
CA PHE A 39 4.53 16.63 -11.84
C PHE A 39 4.01 18.06 -11.76
N ARG A 40 3.12 18.28 -10.80
CA ARG A 40 2.60 19.60 -10.47
C ARG A 40 3.69 20.43 -9.79
N ALA A 41 3.58 21.76 -9.91
CA ALA A 41 4.39 22.65 -9.12
C ALA A 41 4.23 22.37 -7.61
N PRO A 42 5.29 22.52 -6.79
CA PRO A 42 5.26 22.16 -5.37
C PRO A 42 4.12 22.81 -4.59
N GLU A 43 3.80 24.07 -4.86
CA GLU A 43 2.72 24.79 -4.20
C GLU A 43 1.33 24.20 -4.54
N GLU A 44 1.14 23.80 -5.78
CA GLU A 44 -0.12 23.16 -6.22
C GLU A 44 -0.25 21.75 -5.64
N ALA A 45 0.85 20.99 -5.57
CA ALA A 45 0.90 19.68 -4.95
C ALA A 45 0.53 19.76 -3.47
N LEU A 46 1.10 20.74 -2.74
CA LEU A 46 0.82 20.95 -1.31
C LEU A 46 -0.66 21.23 -1.05
N ARG A 47 -1.31 22.05 -1.87
CA ARG A 47 -2.75 22.33 -1.75
C ARG A 47 -3.62 21.08 -1.94
N ARG A 48 -3.12 20.05 -2.61
CA ARG A 48 -3.83 18.80 -2.89
C ARG A 48 -3.50 17.66 -1.93
N MET A 49 -2.59 17.87 -0.99
CA MET A 49 -2.24 16.87 0.03
C MET A 49 -3.44 16.26 0.76
N PRO A 50 -4.50 17.01 1.12
CA PRO A 50 -5.67 16.41 1.76
C PRO A 50 -6.30 15.27 0.95
N ILE A 51 -6.24 15.34 -0.38
CA ILE A 51 -6.75 14.27 -1.26
C ILE A 51 -5.94 12.99 -1.09
N MET A 52 -4.61 13.11 -0.93
CA MET A 52 -3.74 11.96 -0.65
C MET A 52 -4.11 11.28 0.69
N PHE A 53 -4.35 12.07 1.74
CA PHE A 53 -4.76 11.51 3.03
C PHE A 53 -6.09 10.76 2.93
N VAL A 54 -7.07 11.30 2.19
CA VAL A 54 -8.32 10.58 1.92
C VAL A 54 -8.05 9.27 1.19
N ALA A 55 -7.18 9.27 0.19
CA ALA A 55 -6.80 8.06 -0.53
C ALA A 55 -6.17 7.01 0.42
N TYR A 56 -5.24 7.40 1.28
CA TYR A 56 -4.62 6.48 2.24
C TYR A 56 -5.63 5.93 3.25
N LEU A 57 -6.57 6.74 3.71
CA LEU A 57 -7.67 6.26 4.56
C LEU A 57 -8.51 5.22 3.84
N LEU A 58 -8.94 5.49 2.61
CA LEU A 58 -9.71 4.54 1.80
C LEU A 58 -8.93 3.24 1.58
N MET A 59 -7.63 3.32 1.26
CA MET A 59 -6.77 2.15 1.10
C MET A 59 -6.69 1.31 2.38
N GLY A 60 -6.49 1.95 3.54
CA GLY A 60 -6.42 1.27 4.84
C GLY A 60 -7.73 0.54 5.18
N PHE A 61 -8.86 1.22 4.99
CA PHE A 61 -10.19 0.66 5.23
C PHE A 61 -10.51 -0.50 4.28
N ALA A 62 -10.38 -0.27 2.97
CA ALA A 62 -10.68 -1.26 1.95
C ALA A 62 -9.81 -2.52 2.10
N SER A 63 -8.49 -2.32 2.30
CA SER A 63 -7.57 -3.45 2.48
C SER A 63 -7.90 -4.27 3.72
N THR A 64 -8.20 -3.62 4.85
CA THR A 64 -8.60 -4.34 6.07
C THR A 64 -9.93 -5.07 5.89
N TRP A 65 -10.88 -4.43 5.23
CA TRP A 65 -12.20 -5.01 4.98
C TRP A 65 -12.10 -6.26 4.09
N ILE A 66 -11.37 -6.17 2.97
CA ILE A 66 -11.16 -7.28 2.04
C ILE A 66 -10.40 -8.42 2.73
N TYR A 67 -9.30 -8.11 3.44
CA TYR A 67 -8.53 -9.12 4.17
C TYR A 67 -9.40 -9.95 5.11
N ARG A 68 -10.28 -9.30 5.85
CA ARG A 68 -11.15 -9.98 6.84
C ARG A 68 -12.18 -10.91 6.24
N GLN A 69 -12.53 -10.76 4.97
CA GLN A 69 -13.44 -11.65 4.27
C GLN A 69 -12.75 -12.95 3.86
N GLY A 70 -11.42 -12.96 3.72
CA GLY A 70 -10.65 -14.11 3.26
C GLY A 70 -9.82 -14.81 4.34
N ILE A 71 -10.06 -14.54 5.64
CA ILE A 71 -9.30 -15.16 6.73
C ILE A 71 -9.58 -16.66 6.79
N THR A 72 -8.55 -17.47 6.60
CA THR A 72 -8.61 -18.93 6.72
C THR A 72 -8.17 -19.37 8.12
N ALA A 73 -9.06 -20.10 8.82
CA ALA A 73 -8.74 -20.63 10.14
C ALA A 73 -7.59 -21.64 10.07
N GLY A 74 -6.67 -21.59 11.05
CA GLY A 74 -5.54 -22.52 11.14
C GLY A 74 -4.36 -22.20 10.20
N ALA A 75 -4.51 -21.32 9.22
CA ALA A 75 -3.40 -20.92 8.37
C ALA A 75 -2.52 -19.84 9.04
N SER A 76 -1.21 -19.88 8.74
CA SER A 76 -0.25 -18.89 9.23
C SER A 76 -0.68 -17.47 8.84
N TRP A 77 -0.79 -16.59 9.83
CA TRP A 77 -1.13 -15.18 9.60
C TRP A 77 -0.11 -14.48 8.70
N LEU A 78 1.18 -14.83 8.82
CA LEU A 78 2.25 -14.28 7.97
C LEU A 78 2.03 -14.66 6.51
N LEU A 79 1.77 -15.94 6.23
CA LEU A 79 1.51 -16.40 4.86
C LEU A 79 0.24 -15.78 4.28
N GLN A 80 -0.83 -15.67 5.07
CA GLN A 80 -2.07 -15.02 4.65
C GLN A 80 -1.83 -13.53 4.33
N GLY A 81 -1.11 -12.81 5.20
CA GLY A 81 -0.78 -11.40 5.00
C GLY A 81 0.07 -11.17 3.75
N THR A 82 1.08 -12.02 3.53
CA THR A 82 1.95 -11.95 2.35
C THR A 82 1.15 -12.21 1.05
N ARG A 83 0.36 -13.28 1.02
CA ARG A 83 -0.49 -13.61 -0.14
C ARG A 83 -1.50 -12.50 -0.43
N PHE A 84 -2.13 -11.96 0.60
CA PHE A 84 -3.06 -10.84 0.48
C PHE A 84 -2.36 -9.60 -0.10
N GLY A 85 -1.23 -9.19 0.48
CA GLY A 85 -0.47 -8.02 0.01
C GLY A 85 -0.02 -8.19 -1.44
N LEU A 86 0.49 -9.37 -1.80
CA LEU A 86 0.87 -9.66 -3.18
C LEU A 86 -0.33 -9.59 -4.14
N SER A 87 -1.48 -10.16 -3.76
CA SER A 87 -2.69 -10.10 -4.58
C SER A 87 -3.17 -8.67 -4.79
N VAL A 88 -3.14 -7.84 -3.73
CA VAL A 88 -3.49 -6.42 -3.83
C VAL A 88 -2.51 -5.68 -4.73
N ALA A 89 -1.21 -5.93 -4.63
CA ALA A 89 -0.22 -5.30 -5.51
C ALA A 89 -0.44 -5.67 -6.98
N LEU A 90 -0.74 -6.95 -7.26
CA LEU A 90 -0.97 -7.45 -8.64
C LEU A 90 -2.26 -6.90 -9.27
N VAL A 91 -3.25 -6.51 -8.48
CA VAL A 91 -4.50 -5.93 -9.01
C VAL A 91 -4.50 -4.41 -9.00
N SER A 92 -3.59 -3.77 -8.29
CA SER A 92 -3.53 -2.30 -8.16
C SER A 92 -2.23 -1.70 -8.68
N ALA A 93 -1.15 -1.77 -7.92
CA ALA A 93 0.10 -1.07 -8.21
C ALA A 93 0.75 -1.54 -9.52
N VAL A 94 0.87 -2.85 -9.72
CA VAL A 94 1.53 -3.39 -10.93
C VAL A 94 0.84 -2.93 -12.22
N PRO A 95 -0.48 -3.17 -12.41
CA PRO A 95 -1.13 -2.73 -13.64
C PRO A 95 -1.22 -1.21 -13.76
N MET A 96 -1.35 -0.47 -12.66
CA MET A 96 -1.38 0.98 -12.71
C MET A 96 -0.08 1.56 -13.26
N TYR A 97 1.07 1.13 -12.77
CA TYR A 97 2.36 1.61 -13.27
C TYR A 97 2.66 1.17 -14.71
N LEU A 98 2.22 -0.03 -15.11
CA LEU A 98 2.31 -0.46 -16.52
C LEU A 98 1.44 0.39 -17.43
N ILE A 99 0.23 0.77 -17.01
CA ILE A 99 -0.64 1.68 -17.76
C ILE A 99 0.01 3.07 -17.86
N TYR A 100 0.55 3.61 -16.76
CA TYR A 100 1.26 4.88 -16.80
C TYR A 100 2.45 4.85 -17.74
N TYR A 101 3.23 3.78 -17.74
CA TYR A 101 4.32 3.59 -18.68
C TYR A 101 3.87 3.58 -20.14
N ALA A 102 2.70 3.01 -20.41
CA ALA A 102 2.15 2.96 -21.77
C ALA A 102 1.65 4.34 -22.27
N VAL A 103 1.17 5.21 -21.35
CA VAL A 103 0.53 6.49 -21.74
C VAL A 103 1.36 7.73 -21.41
N GLN A 104 2.41 7.61 -20.61
CA GLN A 104 3.28 8.71 -20.20
C GLN A 104 4.75 8.39 -20.56
N PRO A 105 5.55 9.38 -20.94
CA PRO A 105 6.96 9.18 -21.30
C PRO A 105 7.84 8.93 -20.04
N LEU A 106 7.50 7.92 -19.25
CA LEU A 106 8.25 7.54 -18.05
C LEU A 106 9.48 6.68 -18.44
N PRO A 107 10.64 6.87 -17.79
CA PRO A 107 11.77 5.96 -17.95
C PRO A 107 11.41 4.55 -17.45
N ALA A 108 11.74 3.52 -18.22
CA ALA A 108 11.46 2.13 -17.87
C ALA A 108 12.07 1.73 -16.49
N THR A 109 13.27 2.24 -16.21
CA THR A 109 13.96 2.02 -14.92
C THR A 109 13.18 2.57 -13.74
N LEU A 110 12.56 3.75 -13.86
CA LEU A 110 11.71 4.33 -12.83
C LEU A 110 10.47 3.46 -12.60
N VAL A 111 9.81 3.03 -13.68
CA VAL A 111 8.60 2.19 -13.59
C VAL A 111 8.89 0.86 -12.90
N VAL A 112 10.00 0.19 -13.23
CA VAL A 112 10.40 -1.05 -12.56
C VAL A 112 10.64 -0.82 -11.07
N LYS A 113 11.36 0.25 -10.71
CA LYS A 113 11.57 0.62 -9.30
C LYS A 113 10.25 0.86 -8.57
N GLN A 114 9.32 1.62 -9.18
CA GLN A 114 8.00 1.89 -8.62
C GLN A 114 7.23 0.58 -8.36
N ILE A 115 7.17 -0.32 -9.35
CA ILE A 115 6.48 -1.60 -9.22
C ILE A 115 7.06 -2.43 -8.06
N VAL A 116 8.38 -2.59 -8.02
CA VAL A 116 9.04 -3.41 -7.00
C VAL A 116 8.84 -2.83 -5.61
N LEU A 117 9.16 -1.54 -5.43
CA LEU A 117 9.08 -0.89 -4.13
C LEU A 117 7.65 -0.80 -3.61
N GLN A 118 6.69 -0.48 -4.48
CA GLN A 118 5.28 -0.41 -4.10
C GLN A 118 4.71 -1.80 -3.77
N THR A 119 5.13 -2.83 -4.50
CA THR A 119 4.72 -4.21 -4.18
C THR A 119 5.23 -4.62 -2.80
N ILE A 120 6.48 -4.33 -2.47
CA ILE A 120 7.05 -4.59 -1.14
C ILE A 120 6.28 -3.84 -0.06
N ALA A 121 5.99 -2.55 -0.28
CA ALA A 121 5.23 -1.74 0.67
C ALA A 121 3.83 -2.31 0.93
N ILE A 122 3.11 -2.72 -0.12
CA ILE A 122 1.77 -3.32 0.00
C ILE A 122 1.83 -4.67 0.73
N ILE A 123 2.87 -5.50 0.49
CA ILE A 123 3.06 -6.76 1.21
C ILE A 123 3.28 -6.49 2.71
N ILE A 124 4.10 -5.51 3.07
CA ILE A 124 4.32 -5.12 4.47
C ILE A 124 3.00 -4.73 5.14
N VAL A 125 2.19 -3.89 4.48
CA VAL A 125 0.86 -3.52 5.00
C VAL A 125 -0.03 -4.75 5.16
N GLY A 126 -0.05 -5.66 4.18
CA GLY A 126 -0.81 -6.91 4.25
C GLY A 126 -0.42 -7.78 5.44
N ILE A 127 0.88 -7.90 5.71
CA ILE A 127 1.41 -8.64 6.87
C ILE A 127 0.97 -7.98 8.18
N VAL A 128 1.02 -6.65 8.30
CA VAL A 128 0.60 -5.93 9.50
C VAL A 128 -0.91 -6.05 9.72
N ILE A 129 -1.73 -5.94 8.68
CA ILE A 129 -3.17 -6.21 8.76
C ILE A 129 -3.42 -7.61 9.30
N ALA A 130 -2.73 -8.61 8.77
CA ALA A 130 -2.86 -10.00 9.19
C ALA A 130 -2.44 -10.20 10.66
N TRP A 131 -1.35 -9.57 11.07
CA TRP A 131 -0.85 -9.63 12.44
C TRP A 131 -1.85 -9.06 13.46
N ILE A 132 -2.48 -7.92 13.16
CA ILE A 132 -3.49 -7.30 14.04
C ILE A 132 -4.76 -8.16 14.10
N ASN A 133 -5.15 -8.78 12.98
CA ASN A 133 -6.37 -9.58 12.87
C ASN A 133 -6.17 -11.07 13.25
N ARG A 134 -4.95 -11.50 13.58
CA ARG A 134 -4.70 -12.86 14.03
C ARG A 134 -5.58 -13.19 15.26
N ARG A 135 -6.17 -14.39 15.24
CA ARG A 135 -6.85 -14.90 16.43
C ARG A 135 -5.79 -15.32 17.43
N SER A 136 -5.85 -14.82 18.66
CA SER A 136 -5.10 -15.42 19.74
C SER A 136 -5.63 -16.85 19.89
N SER A 137 -4.80 -17.86 19.65
CA SER A 137 -5.08 -19.22 20.08
C SER A 137 -5.11 -19.18 21.63
N ILE A 138 -6.31 -19.11 22.20
CA ILE A 138 -6.49 -19.41 23.61
C ILE A 138 -6.26 -20.92 23.69
N PRO A 139 -5.27 -21.40 24.48
CA PRO A 139 -5.17 -22.82 24.74
C PRO A 139 -6.47 -23.22 25.42
N THR A 140 -7.24 -24.10 24.80
CA THR A 140 -8.30 -24.83 25.51
C THR A 140 -7.59 -25.70 26.52
N VAL A 141 -7.71 -25.33 27.78
CA VAL A 141 -7.34 -26.15 28.95
C VAL A 141 -8.33 -27.29 29.06
#